data_be3cf69332d750799efc949d1cd6229d
#
_entry.id   be3cf69332d750799efc949d1cd6229d
#
_cell.length_a   1.000
_cell.length_b   1.000
_cell.length_c   1.000
_cell.angle_alpha   90.00
_cell.angle_beta   90.00
_cell.angle_gamma   90.00
#
_symmetry.space_group_name_H-M   'P 1'
#
loop_
_entity.id
_entity.type
_entity.pdbx_description
1 polymer ?
#
loop_
_entity_poly.entity_id
_entity_poly.type
_entity_poly.pdbx_seq_one_letter_code
_entity_poly.pdbx_strand_id
1 'polypeptide(L)'
;MRNNVKLDPHGEELMQRYRDLLPTLEGLAREADGLLRQALREQGIYVTAIECRVKTEQSLAGKLELKGAKYKTIDDITDLVGMRVITFYTDEVDKVAAIAKRIFDIDWKESVDKRKLHQLDAFGYNSLHFICRLKTGGPRFELQMRTALQHVWSTIEHDIGYKGAVKIPNEYKRQFSRLAGMLELIDDEFSRLRTVLTDYRRQIQSLVKSGQLSEVPLSADTFRSYLDLKPFDRLNRRIAAVNQAEVYPVSMMPFLPVLESFGLDTIGDVHQFIEENSEDAYQLALSQLAVTDLDILSSSAALQYLCLVYVLKHNGGREGLKSLYDTINGESDSNAILADMMLEQAETLPFMKGKTHEESM
;
A
#
# COMPACT_ATOMS: atom_id res chain seq x y z
N MET A 1 -40.10 15.44 0.41
CA MET A 1 -40.92 16.56 -0.04
C MET A 1 -40.24 17.20 -1.22
N ARG A 2 -40.85 17.18 -2.43
CA ARG A 2 -40.28 17.85 -3.63
C ARG A 2 -40.51 19.35 -3.45
N ASN A 3 -39.51 20.10 -3.02
CA ASN A 3 -39.55 21.55 -3.12
C ASN A 3 -39.45 21.88 -4.62
N ASN A 4 -40.55 22.31 -5.23
CA ASN A 4 -40.55 22.94 -6.53
C ASN A 4 -39.82 24.29 -6.38
N VAL A 5 -38.52 24.30 -6.69
CA VAL A 5 -37.73 25.52 -6.81
C VAL A 5 -38.32 26.32 -7.95
N LYS A 6 -38.81 27.56 -7.68
CA LYS A 6 -39.28 28.47 -8.71
C LYS A 6 -38.07 29.25 -9.25
N LEU A 7 -37.67 28.95 -10.46
CA LEU A 7 -36.65 29.70 -11.18
C LEU A 7 -37.28 30.92 -11.86
N ASP A 8 -36.51 31.97 -12.00
CA ASP A 8 -36.86 33.10 -12.88
C ASP A 8 -36.72 32.68 -14.37
N PRO A 9 -37.22 33.48 -15.34
CA PRO A 9 -37.14 33.13 -16.76
C PRO A 9 -35.72 32.85 -17.23
N HIS A 10 -34.72 33.55 -16.72
CA HIS A 10 -33.31 33.32 -17.05
C HIS A 10 -32.79 31.99 -16.51
N GLY A 11 -33.15 31.64 -15.23
CA GLY A 11 -32.85 30.36 -14.65
C GLY A 11 -33.48 29.18 -15.39
N GLU A 12 -34.71 29.36 -15.89
CA GLU A 12 -35.39 28.35 -16.72
C GLU A 12 -34.67 28.15 -18.06
N GLU A 13 -34.19 29.23 -18.71
CA GLU A 13 -33.40 29.14 -19.95
C GLU A 13 -32.09 28.38 -19.71
N LEU A 14 -31.36 28.71 -18.62
CA LEU A 14 -30.14 27.98 -18.25
C LEU A 14 -30.40 26.49 -17.95
N MET A 15 -31.53 26.19 -17.32
CA MET A 15 -31.94 24.81 -17.05
C MET A 15 -32.24 24.04 -18.34
N GLN A 16 -32.93 24.67 -19.31
CA GLN A 16 -33.19 24.04 -20.60
C GLN A 16 -31.87 23.77 -21.35
N ARG A 17 -30.95 24.74 -21.39
CA ARG A 17 -29.64 24.54 -22.01
C ARG A 17 -28.83 23.42 -21.30
N TYR A 18 -28.95 23.31 -19.99
CA TYR A 18 -28.34 22.20 -19.26
C TYR A 18 -28.87 20.83 -19.75
N ARG A 19 -30.19 20.69 -19.90
CA ARG A 19 -30.81 19.46 -20.42
C ARG A 19 -30.32 19.09 -21.81
N ASP A 20 -30.20 20.09 -22.69
CA ASP A 20 -29.71 19.89 -24.05
C ASP A 20 -28.23 19.45 -24.08
N LEU A 21 -27.42 19.87 -23.07
CA LEU A 21 -26.02 19.52 -22.93
C LEU A 21 -25.78 18.22 -22.19
N LEU A 22 -26.78 17.66 -21.52
CA LEU A 22 -26.62 16.51 -20.62
C LEU A 22 -25.87 15.33 -21.25
N PRO A 23 -26.19 14.87 -22.50
CA PRO A 23 -25.43 13.77 -23.12
C PRO A 23 -23.95 14.11 -23.35
N THR A 24 -23.62 15.37 -23.65
CA THR A 24 -22.24 15.85 -23.81
C THR A 24 -21.50 15.87 -22.49
N LEU A 25 -22.17 16.31 -21.40
CA LEU A 25 -21.59 16.32 -20.05
C LEU A 25 -21.34 14.91 -19.51
N GLU A 26 -22.22 13.96 -19.81
CA GLU A 26 -22.02 12.55 -19.47
C GLU A 26 -20.85 11.92 -20.26
N GLY A 27 -20.71 12.27 -21.54
CA GLY A 27 -19.57 11.90 -22.36
C GLY A 27 -18.26 12.44 -21.80
N LEU A 28 -18.21 13.72 -21.48
CA LEU A 28 -17.09 14.40 -20.85
C LEU A 28 -16.69 13.73 -19.52
N ALA A 29 -17.67 13.41 -18.67
CA ALA A 29 -17.42 12.78 -17.38
C ALA A 29 -16.71 11.42 -17.54
N ARG A 30 -17.20 10.58 -18.48
CA ARG A 30 -16.58 9.26 -18.76
C ARG A 30 -15.18 9.39 -19.34
N GLU A 31 -14.99 10.29 -20.30
CA GLU A 31 -13.68 10.50 -20.95
C GLU A 31 -12.64 11.04 -19.96
N ALA A 32 -13.00 12.07 -19.18
CA ALA A 32 -12.11 12.65 -18.17
C ALA A 32 -11.73 11.65 -17.07
N ASP A 33 -12.69 10.85 -16.59
CA ASP A 33 -12.44 9.78 -15.61
C ASP A 33 -11.50 8.72 -16.18
N GLY A 34 -11.74 8.26 -17.41
CA GLY A 34 -10.91 7.28 -18.09
C GLY A 34 -9.46 7.75 -18.28
N LEU A 35 -9.26 8.97 -18.78
CA LEU A 35 -7.94 9.57 -18.98
C LEU A 35 -7.18 9.72 -17.66
N LEU A 36 -7.85 10.18 -16.60
CA LEU A 36 -7.20 10.35 -15.30
C LEU A 36 -6.80 9.00 -14.67
N ARG A 37 -7.69 8.02 -14.70
CA ARG A 37 -7.39 6.66 -14.19
C ARG A 37 -6.24 6.01 -14.94
N GLN A 38 -6.20 6.15 -16.24
CA GLN A 38 -5.11 5.63 -17.06
C GLN A 38 -3.79 6.30 -16.68
N ALA A 39 -3.74 7.62 -16.63
CA ALA A 39 -2.53 8.37 -16.33
C ALA A 39 -2.00 8.12 -14.92
N LEU A 40 -2.88 7.92 -13.92
CA LEU A 40 -2.49 7.53 -12.56
C LEU A 40 -1.87 6.14 -12.53
N ARG A 41 -2.48 5.16 -13.21
CA ARG A 41 -1.92 3.80 -13.32
C ARG A 41 -0.54 3.77 -13.97
N GLU A 42 -0.37 4.50 -15.08
CA GLU A 42 0.91 4.60 -15.79
C GLU A 42 2.04 5.18 -14.93
N GLN A 43 1.69 6.03 -13.97
CA GLN A 43 2.64 6.61 -13.02
C GLN A 43 2.76 5.84 -11.69
N GLY A 44 2.04 4.73 -11.54
CA GLY A 44 2.04 3.93 -10.32
C GLY A 44 1.48 4.67 -9.11
N ILE A 45 0.59 5.64 -9.31
CA ILE A 45 -0.04 6.40 -8.22
C ILE A 45 -1.37 5.74 -7.87
N TYR A 46 -1.45 5.26 -6.62
CA TYR A 46 -2.66 4.68 -6.05
C TYR A 46 -3.42 5.74 -5.26
N VAL A 47 -4.72 5.86 -5.51
CA VAL A 47 -5.61 6.78 -4.83
C VAL A 47 -6.73 6.02 -4.14
N THR A 48 -7.27 6.58 -3.06
CA THR A 48 -8.35 5.95 -2.28
C THR A 48 -9.62 5.83 -3.10
N ALA A 49 -9.98 6.90 -3.83
CA ALA A 49 -11.15 6.92 -4.70
C ALA A 49 -11.02 7.97 -5.79
N ILE A 50 -11.71 7.74 -6.91
CA ILE A 50 -12.01 8.74 -7.93
C ILE A 50 -13.52 8.72 -8.11
N GLU A 51 -14.15 9.84 -7.80
CA GLU A 51 -15.59 10.06 -7.96
C GLU A 51 -15.79 11.03 -9.10
N CYS A 52 -16.64 10.69 -10.06
CA CYS A 52 -17.02 11.57 -11.15
C CYS A 52 -18.53 11.62 -11.24
N ARG A 53 -19.10 12.82 -11.34
CA ARG A 53 -20.54 13.00 -11.45
C ARG A 53 -20.91 14.19 -12.31
N VAL A 54 -22.01 14.07 -13.02
CA VAL A 54 -22.75 15.20 -13.58
C VAL A 54 -23.68 15.73 -12.49
N LYS A 55 -23.77 17.05 -12.35
CA LYS A 55 -24.63 17.71 -11.36
C LYS A 55 -26.08 17.41 -11.66
N THR A 56 -26.89 16.99 -10.69
CA THR A 56 -28.32 16.71 -10.89
C THR A 56 -29.11 18.00 -11.18
N GLU A 57 -30.23 17.91 -11.92
CA GLU A 57 -31.12 19.05 -12.16
C GLU A 57 -31.53 19.73 -10.86
N GLN A 58 -31.87 18.94 -9.84
CA GLN A 58 -32.24 19.47 -8.52
C GLN A 58 -31.13 20.29 -7.86
N SER A 59 -29.87 19.81 -7.97
CA SER A 59 -28.70 20.54 -7.42
C SER A 59 -28.39 21.79 -8.23
N LEU A 60 -28.61 21.76 -9.55
CA LEU A 60 -28.46 22.93 -10.41
C LEU A 60 -29.55 23.95 -10.14
N ALA A 61 -30.82 23.55 -10.03
CA ALA A 61 -31.94 24.42 -9.71
C ALA A 61 -31.74 25.16 -8.39
N GLY A 62 -31.33 24.44 -7.32
CA GLY A 62 -31.00 25.09 -6.05
C GLY A 62 -29.80 26.07 -6.14
N LYS A 63 -28.81 25.81 -7.00
CA LYS A 63 -27.70 26.72 -7.25
C LYS A 63 -28.15 27.99 -7.99
N LEU A 64 -29.03 27.83 -9.00
CA LEU A 64 -29.58 28.92 -9.78
C LEU A 64 -30.50 29.80 -8.94
N GLU A 65 -31.32 29.22 -8.06
CA GLU A 65 -32.17 29.98 -7.11
C GLU A 65 -31.33 30.92 -6.22
N LEU A 66 -30.20 30.39 -5.71
CA LEU A 66 -29.36 31.15 -4.80
C LEU A 66 -28.40 32.13 -5.48
N LYS A 67 -27.95 31.84 -6.70
CA LYS A 67 -26.85 32.55 -7.35
C LYS A 67 -27.09 32.74 -8.87
N GLY A 68 -28.30 32.58 -9.38
CA GLY A 68 -28.60 32.61 -10.81
C GLY A 68 -28.14 33.90 -11.49
N ALA A 69 -28.36 35.06 -10.84
CA ALA A 69 -27.95 36.36 -11.35
C ALA A 69 -26.42 36.50 -11.62
N LYS A 70 -25.59 35.60 -11.06
CA LYS A 70 -24.14 35.57 -11.29
C LYS A 70 -23.78 34.99 -12.67
N TYR A 71 -24.60 34.08 -13.20
CA TYR A 71 -24.30 33.32 -14.40
C TYR A 71 -25.03 33.92 -15.61
N LYS A 72 -24.28 34.34 -16.60
CA LYS A 72 -24.84 34.87 -17.87
C LYS A 72 -25.18 33.74 -18.85
N THR A 73 -24.36 32.71 -18.85
CA THR A 73 -24.51 31.54 -19.71
C THR A 73 -24.30 30.25 -18.89
N ILE A 74 -24.69 29.12 -19.45
CA ILE A 74 -24.46 27.82 -18.81
C ILE A 74 -22.97 27.52 -18.68
N ASP A 75 -22.12 28.06 -19.53
CA ASP A 75 -20.66 27.88 -19.46
C ASP A 75 -20.01 28.58 -18.28
N ASP A 76 -20.69 29.55 -17.63
CA ASP A 76 -20.18 30.19 -16.43
C ASP A 76 -20.25 29.24 -15.20
N ILE A 77 -21.00 28.16 -15.33
CA ILE A 77 -21.15 27.15 -14.27
C ILE A 77 -20.10 26.07 -14.45
N THR A 78 -18.96 26.22 -13.80
CA THR A 78 -17.76 25.38 -13.97
C THR A 78 -17.86 24.00 -13.33
N ASP A 79 -18.87 23.74 -12.50
CA ASP A 79 -19.07 22.51 -11.74
C ASP A 79 -20.27 21.66 -12.22
N LEU A 80 -20.68 21.80 -13.51
CA LEU A 80 -21.68 20.93 -14.11
C LEU A 80 -21.22 19.48 -14.16
N VAL A 81 -19.94 19.25 -14.43
CA VAL A 81 -19.26 17.99 -14.19
C VAL A 81 -18.26 18.21 -13.07
N GLY A 82 -18.33 17.39 -12.04
CA GLY A 82 -17.43 17.42 -10.90
C GLY A 82 -16.69 16.09 -10.78
N MET A 83 -15.38 16.17 -10.76
CA MET A 83 -14.50 15.04 -10.47
C MET A 83 -13.78 15.26 -9.15
N ARG A 84 -13.65 14.20 -8.35
CA ARG A 84 -12.94 14.24 -7.07
C ARG A 84 -11.95 13.12 -7.00
N VAL A 85 -10.69 13.44 -6.68
CA VAL A 85 -9.64 12.48 -6.40
C VAL A 85 -9.31 12.54 -4.92
N ILE A 86 -9.38 11.39 -4.26
CA ILE A 86 -9.08 11.24 -2.84
C ILE A 86 -7.80 10.44 -2.71
N THR A 87 -6.77 11.03 -2.11
CA THR A 87 -5.45 10.43 -1.88
C THR A 87 -5.29 10.02 -0.42
N PHE A 88 -4.27 9.22 -0.12
CA PHE A 88 -3.93 8.91 1.27
C PHE A 88 -3.13 10.04 1.94
N TYR A 89 -2.22 10.68 1.21
CA TYR A 89 -1.23 11.60 1.76
C TYR A 89 -1.23 12.95 1.03
N THR A 90 -0.77 13.99 1.72
CA THR A 90 -0.75 15.36 1.21
C THR A 90 0.14 15.52 -0.03
N ASP A 91 1.30 14.87 -0.06
CA ASP A 91 2.23 14.90 -1.22
C ASP A 91 1.66 14.24 -2.47
N GLU A 92 0.72 13.30 -2.31
CA GLU A 92 0.04 12.65 -3.43
C GLU A 92 -0.95 13.59 -4.12
N VAL A 93 -1.55 14.53 -3.39
CA VAL A 93 -2.40 15.59 -3.98
C VAL A 93 -1.61 16.38 -5.02
N ASP A 94 -0.36 16.74 -4.71
CA ASP A 94 0.50 17.49 -5.64
C ASP A 94 0.94 16.64 -6.84
N LYS A 95 1.17 15.35 -6.65
CA LYS A 95 1.46 14.40 -7.74
C LYS A 95 0.27 14.25 -8.69
N VAL A 96 -0.93 14.10 -8.13
CA VAL A 96 -2.17 14.06 -8.94
C VAL A 96 -2.37 15.38 -9.68
N ALA A 97 -2.12 16.52 -9.03
CA ALA A 97 -2.20 17.83 -9.65
C ALA A 97 -1.20 17.98 -10.83
N ALA A 98 0.02 17.45 -10.67
CA ALA A 98 1.01 17.45 -11.76
C ALA A 98 0.55 16.60 -12.96
N ILE A 99 -0.08 15.45 -12.71
CA ILE A 99 -0.68 14.62 -13.76
C ILE A 99 -1.84 15.35 -14.45
N ALA A 100 -2.75 15.94 -13.68
CA ALA A 100 -3.88 16.70 -14.22
C ALA A 100 -3.44 17.82 -15.16
N LYS A 101 -2.39 18.58 -14.80
CA LYS A 101 -1.78 19.62 -15.64
C LYS A 101 -1.23 19.07 -16.95
N ARG A 102 -0.79 17.82 -16.99
CA ARG A 102 -0.24 17.19 -18.18
C ARG A 102 -1.33 16.69 -19.12
N ILE A 103 -2.44 16.18 -18.59
CA ILE A 103 -3.50 15.55 -19.40
C ILE A 103 -4.68 16.47 -19.73
N PHE A 104 -4.90 17.53 -18.94
CA PHE A 104 -5.99 18.49 -19.13
C PHE A 104 -5.46 19.90 -19.34
N ASP A 105 -6.28 20.75 -19.97
CA ASP A 105 -6.06 22.18 -20.04
C ASP A 105 -6.67 22.84 -18.79
N ILE A 106 -5.85 23.57 -18.03
CA ILE A 106 -6.25 24.16 -16.75
C ILE A 106 -6.59 25.65 -16.93
N ASP A 107 -7.80 26.02 -16.53
CA ASP A 107 -8.21 27.43 -16.42
C ASP A 107 -7.67 27.99 -15.09
N TRP A 108 -6.49 28.63 -15.16
CA TRP A 108 -5.81 29.17 -13.98
C TRP A 108 -6.54 30.36 -13.32
N LYS A 109 -7.43 31.03 -14.04
CA LYS A 109 -8.19 32.16 -13.50
C LYS A 109 -9.30 31.71 -12.55
N GLU A 110 -9.88 30.54 -12.85
CA GLU A 110 -10.98 29.96 -12.09
C GLU A 110 -10.51 28.85 -11.13
N SER A 111 -9.23 28.40 -11.24
CA SER A 111 -8.65 27.37 -10.40
C SER A 111 -8.10 27.96 -9.11
N VAL A 112 -8.28 27.26 -7.99
CA VAL A 112 -7.91 27.73 -6.65
C VAL A 112 -7.25 26.63 -5.84
N ASP A 113 -6.07 26.93 -5.30
CA ASP A 113 -5.48 26.11 -4.22
C ASP A 113 -5.96 26.64 -2.85
N LYS A 114 -7.05 26.06 -2.36
CA LYS A 114 -7.64 26.48 -1.08
C LYS A 114 -6.76 26.12 0.11
N ARG A 115 -5.81 25.22 -0.04
CA ARG A 115 -4.83 24.85 1.00
C ARG A 115 -3.93 26.04 1.37
N LYS A 116 -3.73 26.97 0.42
CA LYS A 116 -2.88 28.16 0.56
C LYS A 116 -3.65 29.45 0.95
N LEU A 117 -4.98 29.39 1.00
CA LEU A 117 -5.82 30.57 1.25
C LEU A 117 -6.11 30.81 2.74
N HIS A 118 -5.37 30.18 3.63
CA HIS A 118 -5.58 30.39 5.07
C HIS A 118 -5.21 31.81 5.47
N GLN A 119 -6.19 32.55 5.98
CA GLN A 119 -5.91 33.66 6.89
C GLN A 119 -5.29 33.05 8.16
N LEU A 120 -4.29 33.70 8.74
CA LEU A 120 -3.53 33.20 9.90
C LEU A 120 -4.41 32.82 11.10
N ASP A 121 -5.66 33.26 11.11
CA ASP A 121 -6.67 33.09 12.16
C ASP A 121 -7.87 32.19 11.74
N ALA A 122 -7.86 31.65 10.53
CA ALA A 122 -8.94 30.79 10.01
C ALA A 122 -8.42 29.42 9.65
N PHE A 123 -8.68 28.43 10.50
CA PHE A 123 -8.44 27.02 10.21
C PHE A 123 -9.54 26.49 9.30
N GLY A 124 -9.18 26.13 8.09
CA GLY A 124 -10.03 25.44 7.14
C GLY A 124 -9.27 24.32 6.49
N TYR A 125 -9.78 23.10 6.58
CA TYR A 125 -9.14 21.92 6.00
C TYR A 125 -9.56 21.76 4.55
N ASN A 126 -8.81 22.40 3.65
CA ASN A 126 -9.22 22.71 2.28
C ASN A 126 -8.53 21.81 1.24
N SER A 127 -9.14 21.73 0.05
CA SER A 127 -8.72 20.96 -1.10
C SER A 127 -8.17 21.84 -2.23
N LEU A 128 -7.44 21.22 -3.17
CA LEU A 128 -7.01 21.84 -4.41
C LEU A 128 -8.11 21.67 -5.46
N HIS A 129 -8.53 22.78 -6.08
CA HIS A 129 -9.57 22.81 -7.11
C HIS A 129 -9.00 23.31 -8.43
N PHE A 130 -9.08 22.48 -9.46
CA PHE A 130 -8.78 22.90 -10.83
C PHE A 130 -10.07 22.95 -11.65
N ILE A 131 -10.20 24.00 -12.45
CA ILE A 131 -11.19 24.05 -13.53
C ILE A 131 -10.48 23.62 -14.80
N CYS A 132 -10.95 22.52 -15.37
CA CYS A 132 -10.29 21.81 -16.46
C CYS A 132 -11.12 21.79 -17.73
N ARG A 133 -10.44 21.55 -18.86
CA ARG A 133 -11.01 21.11 -20.13
C ARG A 133 -10.23 19.91 -20.65
N LEU A 134 -10.87 19.10 -21.48
CA LEU A 134 -10.13 18.14 -22.29
C LEU A 134 -9.24 18.88 -23.29
N LYS A 135 -8.08 18.33 -23.64
CA LYS A 135 -7.21 18.91 -24.69
C LYS A 135 -7.86 18.93 -26.08
N THR A 136 -8.85 18.07 -26.28
CA THR A 136 -9.70 18.05 -27.46
C THR A 136 -10.73 19.18 -27.50
N GLY A 137 -10.84 19.97 -26.43
CA GLY A 137 -11.82 21.03 -26.24
C GLY A 137 -13.07 20.55 -25.51
N GLY A 138 -14.17 21.34 -25.61
CA GLY A 138 -15.45 21.00 -24.98
C GLY A 138 -15.76 21.76 -23.69
N PRO A 139 -16.79 21.34 -22.93
CA PRO A 139 -17.21 22.00 -21.70
C PRO A 139 -16.16 21.94 -20.62
N ARG A 140 -16.24 22.86 -19.64
CA ARG A 140 -15.39 22.86 -18.45
C ARG A 140 -15.92 21.87 -17.42
N PHE A 141 -15.00 21.36 -16.58
CA PHE A 141 -15.33 20.56 -15.41
C PHE A 141 -14.44 20.92 -14.21
N GLU A 142 -14.95 20.70 -13.00
CA GLU A 142 -14.19 20.91 -11.78
C GLU A 142 -13.50 19.60 -11.35
N LEU A 143 -12.19 19.67 -11.13
CA LEU A 143 -11.39 18.60 -10.54
C LEU A 143 -10.95 19.01 -9.14
N GLN A 144 -11.47 18.32 -8.12
CA GLN A 144 -11.12 18.49 -6.73
C GLN A 144 -10.13 17.41 -6.30
N MET A 145 -9.02 17.79 -5.71
CA MET A 145 -7.99 16.88 -5.19
C MET A 145 -7.81 17.14 -3.70
N ARG A 146 -7.87 16.07 -2.92
CA ARG A 146 -7.80 16.14 -1.45
C ARG A 146 -7.38 14.82 -0.84
N THR A 147 -6.90 14.86 0.41
CA THR A 147 -6.64 13.64 1.19
C THR A 147 -7.95 13.02 1.70
N ALA A 148 -7.87 11.78 2.20
CA ALA A 148 -8.99 11.09 2.83
C ALA A 148 -9.50 11.86 4.06
N LEU A 149 -8.61 12.44 4.88
CA LEU A 149 -8.99 13.23 6.04
C LEU A 149 -9.66 14.54 5.62
N GLN A 150 -9.15 15.24 4.58
CA GLN A 150 -9.79 16.41 3.99
C GLN A 150 -11.18 16.08 3.43
N HIS A 151 -11.35 14.88 2.88
CA HIS A 151 -12.63 14.44 2.35
C HIS A 151 -13.66 14.23 3.48
N VAL A 152 -13.29 13.52 4.53
CA VAL A 152 -14.14 13.29 5.71
C VAL A 152 -14.52 14.61 6.36
N TRP A 153 -13.54 15.50 6.58
CA TRP A 153 -13.81 16.83 7.12
C TRP A 153 -14.82 17.61 6.31
N SER A 154 -14.61 17.72 5.00
CA SER A 154 -15.52 18.45 4.10
C SER A 154 -16.94 17.88 4.08
N THR A 155 -17.09 16.59 4.30
CA THR A 155 -18.39 15.92 4.37
C THR A 155 -19.09 16.27 5.70
N ILE A 156 -18.38 16.24 6.81
CA ILE A 156 -18.88 16.59 8.13
C ILE A 156 -19.23 18.09 8.18
N GLU A 157 -18.34 18.95 7.68
CA GLU A 157 -18.57 20.40 7.63
C GLU A 157 -19.83 20.73 6.83
N HIS A 158 -20.03 20.07 5.69
CA HIS A 158 -21.23 20.24 4.87
C HIS A 158 -22.50 19.73 5.58
N ASP A 159 -22.42 18.62 6.31
CA ASP A 159 -23.59 18.07 7.03
C ASP A 159 -24.00 18.95 8.21
N ILE A 160 -23.05 19.38 9.02
CA ILE A 160 -23.28 20.22 10.19
C ILE A 160 -23.62 21.67 9.79
N GLY A 161 -22.94 22.20 8.77
CA GLY A 161 -23.06 23.62 8.40
C GLY A 161 -24.19 23.93 7.43
N TYR A 162 -24.63 22.98 6.59
CA TYR A 162 -25.52 23.26 5.46
C TYR A 162 -26.95 22.73 5.65
N LYS A 163 -27.16 21.63 6.38
CA LYS A 163 -28.50 21.04 6.57
C LYS A 163 -29.32 21.71 7.68
N GLY A 164 -28.73 22.54 8.49
CA GLY A 164 -29.44 23.30 9.53
C GLY A 164 -29.82 24.69 9.05
N ALA A 165 -31.09 25.08 9.22
CA ALA A 165 -31.55 26.48 9.06
C ALA A 165 -30.85 27.45 10.03
N VAL A 166 -29.99 26.94 10.89
CA VAL A 166 -29.29 27.66 11.94
C VAL A 166 -27.79 27.67 11.63
N LYS A 167 -27.19 28.84 11.44
CA LYS A 167 -25.74 29.02 11.38
C LYS A 167 -25.10 28.50 12.66
N ILE A 168 -23.98 27.79 12.54
CA ILE A 168 -23.20 27.32 13.70
C ILE A 168 -22.95 28.51 14.66
N PRO A 169 -23.38 28.42 15.92
CA PRO A 169 -23.13 29.49 16.89
C PRO A 169 -21.62 29.76 17.06
N ASN A 170 -21.23 30.99 17.32
CA ASN A 170 -19.83 31.38 17.37
C ASN A 170 -19.01 30.60 18.43
N GLU A 171 -19.67 30.19 19.52
CA GLU A 171 -19.07 29.36 20.57
C GLU A 171 -18.58 28.00 20.08
N TYR A 172 -19.28 27.39 19.09
CA TYR A 172 -18.89 26.11 18.50
C TYR A 172 -17.93 26.25 17.31
N LYS A 173 -17.87 27.42 16.65
CA LYS A 173 -16.92 27.66 15.55
C LYS A 173 -15.47 27.45 15.98
N ARG A 174 -15.13 27.86 17.21
CA ARG A 174 -13.76 27.64 17.75
C ARG A 174 -13.44 26.17 17.96
N GLN A 175 -14.44 25.37 18.37
CA GLN A 175 -14.25 23.92 18.50
C GLN A 175 -14.06 23.29 17.12
N PHE A 176 -14.84 23.72 16.15
CA PHE A 176 -14.76 23.27 14.77
C PHE A 176 -13.38 23.59 14.16
N SER A 177 -12.89 24.83 14.33
CA SER A 177 -11.55 25.22 13.86
C SER A 177 -10.44 24.42 14.53
N ARG A 178 -10.55 24.10 15.82
CA ARG A 178 -9.56 23.23 16.50
C ARG A 178 -9.53 21.82 15.91
N LEU A 179 -10.69 21.22 15.62
CA LEU A 179 -10.77 19.92 14.98
C LEU A 179 -10.15 19.92 13.59
N ALA A 180 -10.37 20.99 12.79
CA ALA A 180 -9.72 21.14 11.50
C ALA A 180 -8.19 21.17 11.63
N GLY A 181 -7.65 21.97 12.56
CA GLY A 181 -6.21 22.04 12.81
C GLY A 181 -5.60 20.71 13.32
N MET A 182 -6.36 19.96 14.13
CA MET A 182 -5.91 18.62 14.55
C MET A 182 -5.85 17.65 13.37
N LEU A 183 -6.82 17.67 12.45
CA LEU A 183 -6.82 16.83 11.25
C LEU A 183 -5.69 17.20 10.31
N GLU A 184 -5.39 18.50 10.14
CA GLU A 184 -4.26 19.00 9.37
C GLU A 184 -2.94 18.44 9.93
N LEU A 185 -2.73 18.55 11.26
CA LEU A 185 -1.55 18.03 11.94
C LEU A 185 -1.41 16.51 11.75
N ILE A 186 -2.52 15.76 11.87
CA ILE A 186 -2.52 14.30 11.69
C ILE A 186 -2.16 13.92 10.25
N ASP A 187 -2.70 14.64 9.26
CA ASP A 187 -2.44 14.39 7.84
C ASP A 187 -0.96 14.62 7.48
N ASP A 188 -0.37 15.70 8.01
CA ASP A 188 1.04 16.01 7.86
C ASP A 188 1.92 14.96 8.56
N GLU A 189 1.53 14.49 9.75
CA GLU A 189 2.27 13.47 10.49
C GLU A 189 2.24 12.11 9.77
N PHE A 190 1.13 11.71 9.18
CA PHE A 190 1.07 10.51 8.33
C PHE A 190 1.99 10.64 7.11
N SER A 191 2.01 11.79 6.45
CA SER A 191 2.89 12.05 5.31
C SER A 191 4.37 12.01 5.70
N ARG A 192 4.72 12.58 6.87
CA ARG A 192 6.07 12.54 7.44
C ARG A 192 6.51 11.12 7.78
N LEU A 193 5.66 10.38 8.49
CA LEU A 193 5.96 8.99 8.87
C LEU A 193 6.20 8.10 7.65
N ARG A 194 5.37 8.23 6.61
CA ARG A 194 5.57 7.53 5.34
C ARG A 194 6.93 7.82 4.72
N THR A 195 7.35 9.08 4.71
CA THR A 195 8.65 9.49 4.18
C THR A 195 9.79 8.85 4.97
N VAL A 196 9.74 8.93 6.30
CA VAL A 196 10.74 8.32 7.20
C VAL A 196 10.84 6.80 6.97
N LEU A 197 9.71 6.10 6.89
CA LEU A 197 9.69 4.66 6.62
C LEU A 197 10.23 4.30 5.23
N THR A 198 9.95 5.14 4.23
CA THR A 198 10.46 4.94 2.87
C THR A 198 11.98 5.12 2.82
N ASP A 199 12.51 6.13 3.49
CA ASP A 199 13.95 6.39 3.55
C ASP A 199 14.67 5.32 4.37
N TYR A 200 14.08 4.86 5.48
CA TYR A 200 14.58 3.73 6.25
C TYR A 200 14.70 2.47 5.37
N ARG A 201 13.65 2.13 4.60
CA ARG A 201 13.71 0.97 3.69
C ARG A 201 14.80 1.09 2.62
N ARG A 202 15.00 2.30 2.08
CA ARG A 202 16.09 2.54 1.12
C ARG A 202 17.47 2.38 1.77
N GLN A 203 17.64 2.86 2.98
CA GLN A 203 18.89 2.71 3.74
C GLN A 203 19.19 1.22 3.98
N ILE A 204 18.23 0.45 4.47
CA ILE A 204 18.36 -1.00 4.66
C ILE A 204 18.75 -1.70 3.36
N GLN A 205 18.05 -1.42 2.25
CA GLN A 205 18.39 -2.00 0.94
C GLN A 205 19.83 -1.65 0.50
N SER A 206 20.29 -0.45 0.83
CA SER A 206 21.67 -0.03 0.55
C SER A 206 22.68 -0.83 1.37
N LEU A 207 22.43 -1.01 2.68
CA LEU A 207 23.29 -1.82 3.58
C LEU A 207 23.36 -3.27 3.13
N VAL A 208 22.20 -3.86 2.78
CA VAL A 208 22.13 -5.22 2.25
C VAL A 208 22.93 -5.37 0.95
N LYS A 209 22.81 -4.42 0.02
CA LYS A 209 23.54 -4.45 -1.25
C LYS A 209 25.05 -4.21 -1.10
N SER A 210 25.47 -3.42 -0.10
CA SER A 210 26.89 -3.16 0.19
C SER A 210 27.56 -4.28 0.99
N GLY A 211 26.82 -5.29 1.44
CA GLY A 211 27.34 -6.39 2.25
C GLY A 211 27.54 -6.06 3.74
N GLN A 212 27.06 -4.92 4.21
CA GLN A 212 27.11 -4.52 5.62
C GLN A 212 25.93 -5.16 6.41
N LEU A 213 25.86 -6.49 6.36
CA LEU A 213 24.71 -7.27 6.83
C LEU A 213 24.57 -7.30 8.35
N SER A 214 25.69 -7.21 9.09
CA SER A 214 25.71 -7.23 10.55
C SER A 214 25.05 -6.01 11.21
N GLU A 215 24.89 -4.91 10.46
CA GLU A 215 24.21 -3.71 10.93
C GLU A 215 22.71 -3.71 10.65
N VAL A 216 22.22 -4.73 9.93
CA VAL A 216 20.83 -4.81 9.46
C VAL A 216 20.04 -5.73 10.41
N PRO A 217 19.10 -5.21 11.22
CA PRO A 217 18.28 -6.04 12.10
C PRO A 217 17.45 -7.05 11.32
N LEU A 218 17.25 -8.23 11.85
CA LEU A 218 16.34 -9.23 11.29
C LEU A 218 14.88 -8.79 11.53
N SER A 219 14.13 -8.62 10.46
CA SER A 219 12.71 -8.28 10.48
C SER A 219 12.06 -8.72 9.16
N ALA A 220 10.73 -8.67 9.07
CA ALA A 220 10.03 -9.05 7.85
C ALA A 220 10.47 -8.25 6.60
N ASP A 221 10.69 -6.94 6.74
CA ASP A 221 11.11 -6.08 5.62
C ASP A 221 12.57 -6.31 5.23
N THR A 222 13.48 -6.46 6.21
CA THR A 222 14.90 -6.68 5.97
C THR A 222 15.17 -8.09 5.44
N PHE A 223 14.49 -9.10 5.98
CA PHE A 223 14.58 -10.47 5.47
C PHE A 223 14.07 -10.58 4.04
N ARG A 224 12.95 -9.93 3.70
CA ARG A 224 12.46 -9.87 2.33
C ARG A 224 13.48 -9.22 1.39
N SER A 225 14.08 -8.10 1.80
CA SER A 225 15.13 -7.44 1.01
C SER A 225 16.38 -8.31 0.82
N TYR A 226 16.73 -9.12 1.83
CA TYR A 226 17.83 -10.07 1.74
C TYR A 226 17.52 -11.24 0.81
N LEU A 227 16.28 -11.74 0.82
CA LEU A 227 15.82 -12.79 -0.10
C LEU A 227 15.91 -12.36 -1.57
N ASP A 228 15.79 -11.08 -1.88
CA ASP A 228 15.99 -10.55 -3.25
C ASP A 228 17.41 -10.77 -3.76
N LEU A 229 18.41 -10.93 -2.88
CA LEU A 229 19.79 -11.30 -3.23
C LEU A 229 19.95 -12.81 -3.48
N LYS A 230 18.89 -13.61 -3.29
CA LYS A 230 18.87 -15.05 -3.51
C LYS A 230 19.93 -15.84 -2.73
N PRO A 231 20.06 -15.62 -1.41
CA PRO A 231 21.13 -16.21 -0.59
C PRO A 231 21.11 -17.74 -0.57
N PHE A 232 19.96 -18.36 -0.77
CA PHE A 232 19.77 -19.81 -0.75
C PHE A 232 19.93 -20.49 -2.10
N ASP A 233 20.04 -19.74 -3.21
CA ASP A 233 20.03 -20.31 -4.58
C ASP A 233 21.19 -21.26 -4.84
N ARG A 234 22.37 -20.99 -4.29
CA ARG A 234 23.54 -21.87 -4.47
C ARG A 234 23.29 -23.25 -3.84
N LEU A 235 22.76 -23.29 -2.62
CA LEU A 235 22.46 -24.52 -1.91
C LEU A 235 21.27 -25.24 -2.58
N ASN A 236 20.20 -24.52 -2.92
CA ASN A 236 19.05 -25.10 -3.63
C ASN A 236 19.47 -25.78 -4.93
N ARG A 237 20.34 -25.16 -5.73
CA ARG A 237 20.84 -25.79 -6.98
C ARG A 237 21.65 -27.04 -6.72
N ARG A 238 22.48 -27.08 -5.66
CA ARG A 238 23.22 -28.28 -5.27
C ARG A 238 22.27 -29.41 -4.86
N ILE A 239 21.26 -29.10 -4.05
CA ILE A 239 20.24 -30.07 -3.58
C ILE A 239 19.42 -30.58 -4.76
N ALA A 240 18.92 -29.71 -5.62
CA ALA A 240 18.11 -30.08 -6.80
C ALA A 240 18.88 -30.95 -7.78
N ALA A 241 20.20 -30.76 -7.90
CA ALA A 241 21.04 -31.53 -8.78
C ALA A 241 21.12 -33.05 -8.41
N VAL A 242 20.79 -33.43 -7.18
CA VAL A 242 20.80 -34.83 -6.75
C VAL A 242 19.84 -35.67 -7.58
N ASN A 243 18.63 -35.18 -7.84
CA ASN A 243 17.59 -35.88 -8.61
C ASN A 243 17.21 -35.15 -9.90
N GLN A 244 18.00 -34.16 -10.32
CA GLN A 244 17.67 -33.27 -11.45
C GLN A 244 16.31 -32.58 -11.28
N ALA A 245 15.93 -32.25 -10.01
CA ALA A 245 14.64 -31.72 -9.65
C ALA A 245 14.46 -30.30 -10.15
N GLU A 246 13.23 -29.96 -10.54
CA GLU A 246 12.82 -28.60 -10.87
C GLU A 246 12.48 -27.82 -9.59
N VAL A 247 13.02 -26.59 -9.43
CA VAL A 247 12.81 -25.78 -8.23
C VAL A 247 11.64 -24.83 -8.49
N TYR A 248 10.54 -24.99 -7.75
CA TYR A 248 9.40 -24.10 -7.81
C TYR A 248 9.43 -23.04 -6.69
N PRO A 249 9.00 -21.80 -6.97
CA PRO A 249 9.08 -20.71 -6.01
C PRO A 249 8.00 -20.83 -4.92
N VAL A 250 8.42 -20.67 -3.65
CA VAL A 250 7.52 -20.51 -2.48
C VAL A 250 7.99 -19.38 -1.60
N SER A 251 7.10 -18.87 -0.74
CA SER A 251 7.45 -17.88 0.27
C SER A 251 8.33 -18.49 1.36
N MET A 252 9.46 -17.83 1.66
CA MET A 252 10.32 -18.18 2.79
C MET A 252 9.98 -17.42 4.08
N MET A 253 8.98 -16.53 4.04
CA MET A 253 8.57 -15.75 5.21
C MET A 253 8.13 -16.58 6.43
N PRO A 254 7.52 -17.76 6.30
CA PRO A 254 7.20 -18.62 7.44
C PRO A 254 8.43 -19.05 8.27
N PHE A 255 9.65 -18.97 7.72
CA PHE A 255 10.87 -19.30 8.44
C PHE A 255 11.39 -18.15 9.32
N LEU A 256 10.90 -16.93 9.17
CA LEU A 256 11.37 -15.79 9.96
C LEU A 256 11.25 -16.03 11.48
N PRO A 257 10.09 -16.47 12.02
CA PRO A 257 9.98 -16.78 13.44
C PRO A 257 10.93 -17.91 13.90
N VAL A 258 11.26 -18.85 13.00
CA VAL A 258 12.22 -19.91 13.28
C VAL A 258 13.63 -19.32 13.45
N LEU A 259 14.06 -18.48 12.52
CA LEU A 259 15.37 -17.82 12.58
C LEU A 259 15.50 -16.94 13.82
N GLU A 260 14.45 -16.19 14.17
CA GLU A 260 14.37 -15.40 15.42
C GLU A 260 14.47 -16.31 16.65
N SER A 261 13.83 -17.48 16.65
CA SER A 261 13.90 -18.45 17.76
C SER A 261 15.30 -19.07 17.93
N PHE A 262 16.13 -19.04 16.88
CA PHE A 262 17.54 -19.45 16.95
C PHE A 262 18.46 -18.36 17.51
N GLY A 263 17.92 -17.20 17.87
CA GLY A 263 18.67 -16.06 18.38
C GLY A 263 19.44 -15.31 17.30
N LEU A 264 18.98 -15.38 16.04
CA LEU A 264 19.56 -14.60 14.95
C LEU A 264 18.89 -13.21 14.94
N ASP A 265 19.65 -12.20 15.32
CA ASP A 265 19.13 -10.84 15.51
C ASP A 265 19.35 -9.93 14.29
N THR A 266 20.30 -10.28 13.42
CA THR A 266 20.66 -9.50 12.24
C THR A 266 20.66 -10.33 10.96
N ILE A 267 20.59 -9.66 9.82
CA ILE A 267 20.79 -10.33 8.51
C ILE A 267 22.22 -10.90 8.39
N GLY A 268 23.19 -10.29 9.07
CA GLY A 268 24.55 -10.83 9.18
C GLY A 268 24.57 -12.19 9.86
N ASP A 269 23.84 -12.37 10.95
CA ASP A 269 23.72 -13.65 11.64
C ASP A 269 23.08 -14.71 10.73
N VAL A 270 22.05 -14.33 9.98
CA VAL A 270 21.43 -15.23 8.98
C VAL A 270 22.43 -15.61 7.89
N HIS A 271 23.25 -14.67 7.42
CA HIS A 271 24.25 -14.94 6.41
C HIS A 271 25.33 -15.93 6.93
N GLN A 272 25.83 -15.69 8.14
CA GLN A 272 26.79 -16.56 8.80
C GLN A 272 26.19 -17.95 9.06
N PHE A 273 24.95 -18.03 9.53
CA PHE A 273 24.20 -19.27 9.72
C PHE A 273 24.14 -20.10 8.43
N ILE A 274 23.93 -19.46 7.25
CA ILE A 274 23.96 -20.14 5.95
C ILE A 274 25.36 -20.69 5.66
N GLU A 275 26.39 -19.87 5.84
CA GLU A 275 27.77 -20.27 5.54
C GLU A 275 28.22 -21.46 6.41
N GLU A 276 27.98 -21.41 7.71
CA GLU A 276 28.40 -22.42 8.67
C GLU A 276 27.68 -23.76 8.53
N ASN A 277 26.43 -23.75 8.03
CA ASN A 277 25.60 -24.95 7.98
C ASN A 277 25.35 -25.50 6.58
N SER A 278 25.80 -24.82 5.51
CA SER A 278 25.48 -25.20 4.12
C SER A 278 25.98 -26.58 3.73
N GLU A 279 27.15 -27.00 4.16
CA GLU A 279 27.69 -28.31 3.80
C GLU A 279 26.93 -29.42 4.50
N ASP A 280 26.68 -29.29 5.79
CA ASP A 280 25.93 -30.27 6.56
C ASP A 280 24.47 -30.37 6.10
N ALA A 281 23.85 -29.23 5.74
CA ALA A 281 22.52 -29.18 5.13
C ALA A 281 22.49 -29.92 3.78
N TYR A 282 23.54 -29.77 2.99
CA TYR A 282 23.65 -30.54 1.74
C TYR A 282 23.82 -32.05 1.97
N GLN A 283 24.64 -32.47 2.94
CA GLN A 283 24.83 -33.89 3.29
C GLN A 283 23.52 -34.50 3.82
N LEU A 284 22.76 -33.77 4.65
CA LEU A 284 21.45 -34.19 5.13
C LEU A 284 20.46 -34.33 3.97
N ALA A 285 20.40 -33.34 3.05
CA ALA A 285 19.57 -33.41 1.87
C ALA A 285 19.94 -34.58 0.97
N LEU A 286 21.24 -34.81 0.76
CA LEU A 286 21.75 -35.93 -0.07
C LEU A 286 21.32 -37.28 0.50
N SER A 287 21.42 -37.51 1.84
CA SER A 287 21.01 -38.77 2.46
C SER A 287 19.52 -39.06 2.29
N GLN A 288 18.68 -38.03 2.22
CA GLN A 288 17.24 -38.18 2.01
C GLN A 288 16.85 -38.33 0.56
N LEU A 289 17.41 -37.51 -0.33
CA LEU A 289 17.00 -37.44 -1.73
C LEU A 289 17.61 -38.57 -2.56
N ALA A 290 18.77 -39.12 -2.18
CA ALA A 290 19.40 -40.19 -2.90
C ALA A 290 18.58 -41.50 -2.95
N VAL A 291 17.61 -41.66 -2.06
CA VAL A 291 16.70 -42.82 -1.97
C VAL A 291 15.30 -42.52 -2.50
N THR A 292 15.09 -41.37 -3.12
CA THR A 292 13.79 -40.89 -3.64
C THR A 292 13.93 -40.44 -5.09
N ASP A 293 12.84 -40.54 -5.85
CA ASP A 293 12.74 -40.05 -7.24
C ASP A 293 12.02 -38.69 -7.30
N LEU A 294 12.26 -37.81 -6.33
CA LEU A 294 11.66 -36.49 -6.29
C LEU A 294 12.23 -35.59 -7.40
N ASP A 295 11.39 -35.26 -8.38
CA ASP A 295 11.69 -34.40 -9.53
C ASP A 295 11.29 -32.92 -9.34
N ILE A 296 10.63 -32.58 -8.22
CA ILE A 296 10.19 -31.23 -7.88
C ILE A 296 10.66 -30.90 -6.48
N LEU A 297 11.27 -29.70 -6.32
CA LEU A 297 11.78 -29.19 -5.05
C LEU A 297 11.27 -27.78 -4.79
N SER A 298 10.92 -27.49 -3.53
CA SER A 298 10.57 -26.14 -3.09
C SER A 298 11.81 -25.23 -3.04
N SER A 299 11.66 -23.96 -3.42
CA SER A 299 12.75 -22.97 -3.25
C SER A 299 13.12 -22.71 -1.77
N SER A 300 12.29 -23.13 -0.81
CA SER A 300 12.60 -23.09 0.62
C SER A 300 13.37 -24.29 1.14
N ALA A 301 13.63 -25.30 0.30
CA ALA A 301 14.28 -26.56 0.74
C ALA A 301 15.64 -26.31 1.38
N ALA A 302 16.50 -25.48 0.77
CA ALA A 302 17.79 -25.14 1.38
C ALA A 302 17.65 -24.55 2.79
N LEU A 303 16.73 -23.62 2.98
CA LEU A 303 16.48 -23.00 4.28
C LEU A 303 15.92 -24.02 5.28
N GLN A 304 15.04 -24.90 4.84
CA GLN A 304 14.51 -25.98 5.67
C GLN A 304 15.64 -26.92 6.15
N TYR A 305 16.51 -27.38 5.24
CA TYR A 305 17.64 -28.24 5.62
C TYR A 305 18.65 -27.53 6.56
N LEU A 306 18.89 -26.23 6.35
CA LEU A 306 19.70 -25.43 7.26
C LEU A 306 19.10 -25.38 8.67
N CYS A 307 17.79 -25.14 8.79
CA CYS A 307 17.10 -25.13 10.08
C CYS A 307 17.13 -26.53 10.75
N LEU A 308 16.92 -27.61 9.99
CA LEU A 308 17.01 -28.97 10.49
C LEU A 308 18.40 -29.28 11.07
N VAL A 309 19.47 -28.95 10.33
CA VAL A 309 20.85 -29.11 10.80
C VAL A 309 21.14 -28.30 12.04
N TYR A 310 20.64 -27.08 12.10
CA TYR A 310 20.82 -26.24 13.29
C TYR A 310 20.18 -26.87 14.54
N VAL A 311 18.93 -27.33 14.44
CA VAL A 311 18.23 -28.00 15.54
C VAL A 311 18.98 -29.29 15.95
N LEU A 312 19.44 -30.07 14.98
CA LEU A 312 20.22 -31.30 15.25
C LEU A 312 21.56 -30.99 15.96
N LYS A 313 22.27 -29.93 15.54
CA LYS A 313 23.55 -29.53 16.12
C LYS A 313 23.40 -28.96 17.54
N HIS A 314 22.30 -28.31 17.89
CA HIS A 314 22.08 -27.62 19.16
C HIS A 314 21.24 -28.43 20.16
N ASN A 315 21.25 -29.75 20.07
CA ASN A 315 20.56 -30.68 20.97
C ASN A 315 19.03 -30.48 21.03
N GLY A 316 18.44 -29.97 19.96
CA GLY A 316 16.98 -29.79 19.85
C GLY A 316 16.21 -31.12 19.87
N GLY A 317 16.87 -32.22 19.47
CA GLY A 317 16.31 -33.55 19.47
C GLY A 317 14.97 -33.68 18.78
N ARG A 318 14.18 -34.65 19.20
CA ARG A 318 12.83 -34.90 18.65
C ARG A 318 11.89 -33.71 18.83
N GLU A 319 11.86 -33.10 20.00
CA GLU A 319 10.95 -32.00 20.31
C GLU A 319 11.29 -30.74 19.54
N GLY A 320 12.58 -30.44 19.38
CA GLY A 320 13.02 -29.29 18.54
C GLY A 320 12.67 -29.49 17.07
N LEU A 321 12.86 -30.69 16.53
CA LEU A 321 12.46 -30.99 15.12
C LEU A 321 10.96 -30.94 14.94
N LYS A 322 10.18 -31.48 15.89
CA LYS A 322 8.72 -31.39 15.85
C LYS A 322 8.24 -29.94 15.87
N SER A 323 8.80 -29.12 16.79
CA SER A 323 8.48 -27.68 16.88
C SER A 323 8.81 -26.93 15.59
N LEU A 324 9.94 -27.26 14.94
CA LEU A 324 10.29 -26.70 13.64
C LEU A 324 9.25 -27.07 12.57
N TYR A 325 8.87 -28.34 12.48
CA TYR A 325 7.84 -28.79 11.52
C TYR A 325 6.48 -28.17 11.81
N ASP A 326 6.07 -28.06 13.10
CA ASP A 326 4.82 -27.40 13.49
C ASP A 326 4.79 -25.92 13.06
N THR A 327 5.92 -25.22 13.16
CA THR A 327 6.04 -23.83 12.74
C THR A 327 5.97 -23.67 11.22
N ILE A 328 6.57 -24.58 10.46
CA ILE A 328 6.65 -24.48 8.98
C ILE A 328 5.39 -25.01 8.31
N ASN A 329 4.87 -26.16 8.77
CA ASN A 329 3.80 -26.92 8.13
C ASN A 329 2.43 -26.72 8.81
N GLY A 330 2.39 -26.10 10.01
CA GLY A 330 1.26 -26.11 10.91
C GLY A 330 1.26 -27.34 11.83
N GLU A 331 0.55 -27.23 12.96
CA GLU A 331 0.46 -28.31 13.96
C GLU A 331 -0.16 -29.58 13.39
N SER A 332 0.55 -30.71 13.53
CA SER A 332 0.10 -32.01 13.05
C SER A 332 0.79 -33.16 13.80
N ASP A 333 0.04 -34.24 14.11
CA ASP A 333 0.60 -35.47 14.66
C ASP A 333 1.66 -36.13 13.74
N SER A 334 1.54 -35.90 12.44
CA SER A 334 2.52 -36.35 11.45
C SER A 334 3.91 -35.72 11.63
N ASN A 335 4.00 -34.53 12.21
CA ASN A 335 5.26 -33.83 12.45
C ASN A 335 6.15 -34.55 13.46
N ALA A 336 5.54 -35.25 14.44
CA ALA A 336 6.26 -36.10 15.36
C ALA A 336 6.93 -37.31 14.66
N ILE A 337 6.23 -37.92 13.70
CA ILE A 337 6.76 -39.02 12.88
C ILE A 337 7.89 -38.51 12.00
N LEU A 338 7.73 -37.34 11.37
CA LEU A 338 8.79 -36.72 10.57
C LEU A 338 10.04 -36.41 11.41
N ALA A 339 9.87 -35.97 12.66
CA ALA A 339 10.97 -35.75 13.58
C ALA A 339 11.74 -37.02 13.91
N ASP A 340 11.02 -38.13 14.18
CA ASP A 340 11.63 -39.43 14.44
C ASP A 340 12.44 -39.94 13.23
N MET A 341 11.85 -39.90 12.07
CA MET A 341 12.52 -40.27 10.80
C MET A 341 13.78 -39.42 10.54
N MET A 342 13.70 -38.12 10.81
CA MET A 342 14.82 -37.20 10.62
C MET A 342 15.98 -37.53 11.57
N LEU A 343 15.70 -37.83 12.83
CA LEU A 343 16.73 -38.22 13.80
C LEU A 343 17.45 -39.50 13.36
N GLU A 344 16.69 -40.54 13.00
CA GLU A 344 17.26 -41.84 12.56
C GLU A 344 18.19 -41.67 11.35
N GLN A 345 17.78 -40.85 10.39
CA GLN A 345 18.60 -40.57 9.21
C GLN A 345 19.85 -39.74 9.52
N ALA A 346 19.72 -38.76 10.44
CA ALA A 346 20.83 -37.89 10.80
C ALA A 346 21.92 -38.58 11.61
N GLU A 347 21.61 -39.63 12.42
CA GLU A 347 22.58 -40.38 13.25
C GLU A 347 23.80 -40.87 12.49
N THR A 348 23.65 -41.20 11.21
CA THR A 348 24.72 -41.70 10.37
C THR A 348 25.65 -40.59 9.81
N LEU A 349 25.26 -39.34 9.94
CA LEU A 349 25.96 -38.22 9.29
C LEU A 349 27.17 -37.73 10.10
N PRO A 350 28.24 -37.28 9.43
CA PRO A 350 29.49 -36.85 10.06
C PRO A 350 29.35 -35.83 11.18
N PHE A 351 28.46 -34.81 10.97
CA PHE A 351 28.27 -33.73 11.94
C PHE A 351 27.57 -34.17 13.24
N MET A 352 26.93 -35.35 13.26
CA MET A 352 26.34 -35.95 14.47
C MET A 352 27.35 -36.79 15.23
N LYS A 353 28.36 -37.39 14.57
CA LYS A 353 29.33 -38.29 15.20
C LYS A 353 30.31 -37.63 16.16
N GLY A 354 30.47 -36.29 16.07
CA GLY A 354 31.29 -35.52 17.01
C GLY A 354 30.69 -35.34 18.42
N LYS A 355 29.38 -35.58 18.59
CA LYS A 355 28.65 -35.34 19.85
C LYS A 355 28.69 -36.50 20.83
N THR A 356 28.89 -37.71 20.35
CA THR A 356 28.90 -38.91 21.21
C THR A 356 30.13 -39.02 22.12
N HIS A 357 31.13 -38.14 21.99
CA HIS A 357 32.34 -38.14 22.82
C HIS A 357 32.33 -37.13 23.99
N GLU A 358 31.43 -36.15 23.99
CA GLU A 358 31.33 -35.17 25.10
C GLU A 358 30.35 -35.58 26.22
N GLU A 359 29.43 -36.50 25.96
CA GLU A 359 28.51 -37.01 27.00
C GLU A 359 29.09 -38.20 27.84
N SER A 360 30.35 -38.57 27.60
CA SER A 360 30.99 -39.72 28.29
C SER A 360 32.19 -39.31 29.16
N MET A 361 32.29 -38.04 29.56
CA MET A 361 33.30 -37.62 30.57
C MET A 361 32.66 -36.96 31.78
#